data_48d92c58d02b35803eba5f8a3491f82d
#
_entry.id   48d92c58d02b35803eba5f8a3491f82d
#
_cell.length_a   1.000
_cell.length_b   1.000
_cell.length_c   1.000
_cell.angle_alpha   90.00
_cell.angle_beta   90.00
_cell.angle_gamma   90.00
#
_symmetry.space_group_name_H-M   'P 1'
#
loop_
_entity.id
_entity.type
_entity.pdbx_description
1 polymer ?
#
loop_
_entity_poly.entity_id
_entity_poly.type
_entity_poly.pdbx_seq_one_letter_code
_entity_poly.pdbx_strand_id
1 'polypeptide(L)'
;MELLPEDAKKIDVPGASTDFYEYRKDGVTYYQFDTSTMGPPEPMVNAVSGLKLIDGPDKKLVMINHKKPMGLLDKVGENYEIETEKLDDGRVKLLFSYKSGESEKADLADASCHG
;
A
#
# COMPACT_ATOMS: atom_id res chain seq x y z
N MET A 1 3.96 -18.52 6.72
CA MET A 1 2.58 -18.03 6.81
C MET A 1 2.19 -17.33 5.53
N GLU A 2 1.09 -17.72 4.98
CA GLU A 2 0.58 -17.11 3.77
C GLU A 2 -0.06 -15.76 4.09
N LEU A 3 0.44 -14.71 3.47
CA LEU A 3 -0.14 -13.37 3.62
C LEU A 3 -1.15 -13.07 2.53
N LEU A 4 -1.20 -13.89 1.48
CA LEU A 4 -2.14 -13.75 0.37
C LEU A 4 -3.14 -14.89 0.38
N PRO A 5 -4.43 -14.62 0.13
CA PRO A 5 -5.41 -15.69 -0.03
C PRO A 5 -5.15 -16.45 -1.34
N GLU A 6 -5.71 -17.67 -1.42
CA GLU A 6 -5.52 -18.52 -2.58
C GLU A 6 -6.09 -17.94 -3.88
N ASP A 7 -7.13 -17.12 -3.76
CA ASP A 7 -7.77 -16.51 -4.93
C ASP A 7 -7.16 -15.18 -5.34
N ALA A 8 -6.04 -14.79 -4.72
CA ALA A 8 -5.35 -13.56 -5.10
C ALA A 8 -4.81 -13.68 -6.52
N LYS A 9 -5.01 -12.64 -7.31
CA LYS A 9 -4.56 -12.59 -8.70
C LYS A 9 -3.48 -11.55 -8.86
N LYS A 10 -2.42 -11.90 -9.57
CA LYS A 10 -1.37 -10.94 -9.92
C LYS A 10 -1.90 -9.98 -10.95
N ILE A 11 -1.70 -8.68 -10.71
CA ILE A 11 -2.15 -7.63 -11.62
C ILE A 11 -0.99 -6.71 -11.98
N ASP A 12 -1.15 -5.99 -13.10
CA ASP A 12 -0.20 -4.97 -13.52
C ASP A 12 -0.64 -3.62 -12.95
N VAL A 13 0.30 -2.93 -12.30
CA VAL A 13 0.03 -1.62 -11.72
C VAL A 13 1.02 -0.62 -12.34
N PRO A 14 0.52 0.43 -13.01
CA PRO A 14 1.42 1.42 -13.60
C PRO A 14 2.33 2.04 -12.57
N GLY A 15 3.62 2.09 -12.88
CA GLY A 15 4.63 2.66 -11.98
C GLY A 15 5.19 1.70 -10.94
N ALA A 16 4.61 0.52 -10.79
CA ALA A 16 5.07 -0.44 -9.80
C ALA A 16 6.36 -1.14 -10.26
N SER A 17 7.22 -1.43 -9.30
CA SER A 17 8.46 -2.17 -9.55
C SER A 17 8.46 -3.55 -8.85
N THR A 18 7.37 -3.90 -8.18
CA THR A 18 7.19 -5.21 -7.57
C THR A 18 5.81 -5.75 -7.94
N ASP A 19 5.56 -7.01 -7.66
CA ASP A 19 4.29 -7.66 -7.99
C ASP A 19 3.18 -7.17 -7.07
N PHE A 20 2.04 -6.85 -7.66
CA PHE A 20 0.82 -6.53 -6.95
C PHE A 20 -0.18 -7.66 -7.14
N TYR A 21 -0.98 -7.91 -6.09
CA TYR A 21 -2.02 -8.93 -6.10
C TYR A 21 -3.35 -8.32 -5.69
N GLU A 22 -4.41 -8.74 -6.37
CA GLU A 22 -5.76 -8.28 -6.10
C GLU A 22 -6.60 -9.43 -5.56
N TYR A 23 -7.35 -9.20 -4.51
CA TYR A 23 -8.30 -10.16 -3.99
C TYR A 23 -9.48 -9.43 -3.36
N ARG A 24 -10.59 -10.15 -3.21
CA ARG A 24 -11.81 -9.57 -2.64
C ARG A 24 -12.18 -10.32 -1.38
N LYS A 25 -12.67 -9.57 -0.40
CA LYS A 25 -13.10 -10.12 0.86
C LYS A 25 -14.21 -9.23 1.42
N ASP A 26 -15.38 -9.82 1.68
CA ASP A 26 -16.53 -9.11 2.26
C ASP A 26 -16.93 -7.86 1.47
N GLY A 27 -16.87 -7.94 0.15
CA GLY A 27 -17.26 -6.83 -0.71
C GLY A 27 -16.19 -5.76 -0.90
N VAL A 28 -15.02 -5.93 -0.29
CA VAL A 28 -13.91 -4.99 -0.42
C VAL A 28 -12.82 -5.60 -1.30
N THR A 29 -12.28 -4.78 -2.20
CA THR A 29 -11.16 -5.18 -3.04
C THR A 29 -9.86 -4.75 -2.37
N TYR A 30 -8.94 -5.70 -2.20
CA TYR A 30 -7.64 -5.46 -1.60
C TYR A 30 -6.56 -5.57 -2.68
N TYR A 31 -5.62 -4.63 -2.65
CA TYR A 31 -4.42 -4.68 -3.47
C TYR A 31 -3.25 -4.83 -2.51
N GLN A 32 -2.40 -5.82 -2.74
CA GLN A 32 -1.31 -6.13 -1.81
C GLN A 32 0.02 -6.25 -2.53
N PHE A 33 1.06 -5.69 -1.92
CA PHE A 33 2.42 -5.81 -2.42
C PHE A 33 3.39 -5.94 -1.24
N ASP A 34 4.59 -6.45 -1.53
CA ASP A 34 5.61 -6.67 -0.51
C ASP A 34 6.92 -6.05 -0.97
N THR A 35 7.39 -5.05 -0.23
CA THR A 35 8.67 -4.39 -0.48
C THR A 35 9.67 -4.64 0.65
N SER A 36 9.44 -5.68 1.46
CA SER A 36 10.26 -5.96 2.64
C SER A 36 11.71 -6.29 2.32
N THR A 37 12.00 -6.71 1.07
CA THR A 37 13.36 -7.00 0.64
C THR A 37 13.95 -5.90 -0.23
N MET A 38 13.27 -4.77 -0.35
CA MET A 38 13.67 -3.67 -1.24
C MET A 38 14.10 -2.45 -0.43
N GLY A 39 15.11 -1.74 -0.93
CA GLY A 39 15.54 -0.48 -0.33
C GLY A 39 14.87 0.73 -0.96
N PRO A 40 15.06 1.93 -0.35
CA PRO A 40 14.51 3.15 -0.93
C PRO A 40 15.04 3.38 -2.35
N PRO A 41 14.24 3.96 -3.26
CA PRO A 41 12.91 4.52 -3.02
C PRO A 41 11.76 3.54 -3.31
N GLU A 42 12.06 2.26 -3.50
CA GLU A 42 11.08 1.28 -3.97
C GLU A 42 9.82 1.18 -3.10
N PRO A 43 9.91 1.16 -1.75
CA PRO A 43 8.69 1.12 -0.95
C PRO A 43 7.77 2.30 -1.20
N MET A 44 8.33 3.51 -1.33
CA MET A 44 7.55 4.71 -1.60
C MET A 44 6.92 4.66 -2.99
N VAL A 45 7.71 4.30 -4.01
CA VAL A 45 7.25 4.23 -5.39
C VAL A 45 6.07 3.27 -5.53
N ASN A 46 6.18 2.08 -4.94
CA ASN A 46 5.12 1.08 -5.03
C ASN A 46 3.88 1.48 -4.23
N ALA A 47 4.08 2.07 -3.06
CA ALA A 47 2.95 2.52 -2.24
C ALA A 47 2.15 3.60 -2.96
N VAL A 48 2.82 4.60 -3.54
CA VAL A 48 2.15 5.66 -4.29
C VAL A 48 1.40 5.08 -5.48
N SER A 49 2.03 4.16 -6.21
CA SER A 49 1.37 3.49 -7.34
C SER A 49 0.11 2.73 -6.90
N GLY A 50 0.20 2.04 -5.77
CA GLY A 50 -0.95 1.33 -5.23
C GLY A 50 -2.05 2.24 -4.73
N LEU A 51 -1.69 3.36 -4.11
CA LEU A 51 -2.69 4.30 -3.60
C LEU A 51 -3.52 4.92 -4.72
N LYS A 52 -2.98 5.02 -5.92
CA LYS A 52 -3.74 5.51 -7.08
C LYS A 52 -4.90 4.59 -7.44
N LEU A 53 -4.88 3.35 -6.98
CA LEU A 53 -5.97 2.40 -7.20
C LEU A 53 -7.11 2.56 -6.19
N ILE A 54 -6.85 3.26 -5.11
CA ILE A 54 -7.82 3.42 -4.01
C ILE A 54 -8.64 4.67 -4.27
N ASP A 55 -9.72 4.50 -5.02
CA ASP A 55 -10.58 5.61 -5.43
C ASP A 55 -11.95 5.62 -4.74
N GLY A 56 -12.13 4.79 -3.73
CA GLY A 56 -13.37 4.73 -2.99
C GLY A 56 -13.26 3.84 -1.76
N PRO A 57 -14.30 3.84 -0.90
CA PRO A 57 -14.25 3.08 0.36
C PRO A 57 -14.30 1.57 0.18
N ASP A 58 -14.60 1.08 -1.02
CA ASP A 58 -14.65 -0.35 -1.32
C ASP A 58 -13.28 -0.91 -1.74
N LYS A 59 -12.23 -0.10 -1.67
CA LYS A 59 -10.88 -0.52 -2.04
C LYS A 59 -9.89 -0.19 -0.92
N LYS A 60 -8.95 -1.10 -0.68
CA LYS A 60 -7.91 -0.94 0.33
C LYS A 60 -6.58 -1.42 -0.22
N LEU A 61 -5.50 -0.84 0.31
CA LEU A 61 -4.14 -1.21 -0.06
C LEU A 61 -3.44 -1.85 1.12
N VAL A 62 -2.79 -2.98 0.88
CA VAL A 62 -1.99 -3.67 1.90
C VAL A 62 -0.52 -3.61 1.48
N MET A 63 0.31 -3.03 2.35
CA MET A 63 1.75 -2.93 2.14
C MET A 63 2.47 -3.78 3.16
N ILE A 64 3.34 -4.68 2.69
CA ILE A 64 4.27 -5.41 3.56
C ILE A 64 5.63 -4.78 3.36
N ASN A 65 6.28 -4.38 4.45
CA ASN A 65 7.59 -3.75 4.37
C ASN A 65 8.46 -4.22 5.52
N HIS A 66 9.77 -3.98 5.42
CA HIS A 66 10.70 -4.41 6.47
C HIS A 66 10.65 -3.50 7.69
N LYS A 67 10.14 -2.28 7.54
CA LYS A 67 9.97 -1.33 8.64
C LYS A 67 8.85 -0.37 8.31
N LYS A 68 8.43 0.40 9.31
CA LYS A 68 7.40 1.43 9.12
C LYS A 68 7.93 2.52 8.19
N PRO A 69 7.24 2.79 7.05
CA PRO A 69 7.75 3.75 6.05
C PRO A 69 7.41 5.19 6.46
N MET A 70 8.25 5.80 7.29
CA MET A 70 7.96 7.11 7.86
C MET A 70 7.81 8.20 6.82
N GLY A 71 8.66 8.20 5.77
CA GLY A 71 8.52 9.18 4.70
C GLY A 71 7.20 9.12 3.97
N LEU A 72 6.71 7.91 3.74
CA LEU A 72 5.39 7.73 3.13
C LEU A 72 4.29 8.23 4.05
N LEU A 73 4.38 7.90 5.33
CA LEU A 73 3.37 8.31 6.31
C LEU A 73 3.34 9.82 6.48
N ASP A 74 4.49 10.48 6.39
CA ASP A 74 4.56 11.94 6.41
C ASP A 74 3.87 12.54 5.17
N LYS A 75 4.00 11.86 4.03
CA LYS A 75 3.45 12.34 2.76
C LYS A 75 1.94 12.18 2.69
N VAL A 76 1.41 11.04 3.10
CA VAL A 76 -0.01 10.72 2.90
C VAL A 76 -0.75 10.29 4.17
N GLY A 77 -0.13 10.38 5.33
CA GLY A 77 -0.72 9.86 6.57
C GLY A 77 -2.04 10.51 6.97
N GLU A 78 -2.27 11.74 6.56
CA GLU A 78 -3.52 12.44 6.84
C GLU A 78 -4.60 12.20 5.78
N ASN A 79 -4.21 11.61 4.65
CA ASN A 79 -5.10 11.42 3.51
C ASN A 79 -5.76 10.05 3.49
N TYR A 80 -5.32 9.13 4.33
CA TYR A 80 -5.85 7.77 4.40
C TYR A 80 -5.95 7.32 5.85
N GLU A 81 -6.88 6.40 6.12
CA GLU A 81 -6.90 5.69 7.39
C GLU A 81 -5.83 4.61 7.31
N ILE A 82 -4.88 4.59 8.23
CA ILE A 82 -3.75 3.66 8.17
C ILE A 82 -3.67 2.86 9.45
N GLU A 83 -3.69 1.54 9.31
CA GLU A 83 -3.49 0.62 10.42
C GLU A 83 -2.16 -0.09 10.21
N THR A 84 -1.37 -0.19 11.26
CA THR A 84 -0.06 -0.83 11.21
C THR A 84 -0.03 -2.03 12.15
N GLU A 85 0.43 -3.16 11.63
CA GLU A 85 0.56 -4.39 12.39
C GLU A 85 1.98 -4.92 12.25
N LYS A 86 2.60 -5.29 13.38
CA LYS A 86 3.92 -5.89 13.37
C LYS A 86 3.77 -7.39 13.19
N LEU A 87 4.44 -7.95 12.18
CA LEU A 87 4.37 -9.38 11.89
C LEU A 87 5.39 -10.15 12.74
N ASP A 88 5.16 -11.46 12.90
CA ASP A 88 5.99 -12.32 13.73
C ASP A 88 7.45 -12.38 13.27
N ASP A 89 7.68 -12.20 11.97
CA ASP A 89 9.03 -12.26 11.40
C ASP A 89 9.74 -10.91 11.38
N GLY A 90 9.16 -9.89 12.01
CA GLY A 90 9.77 -8.56 12.10
C GLY A 90 9.35 -7.60 11.01
N ARG A 91 8.65 -8.09 9.98
CA ARG A 91 8.11 -7.19 8.96
C ARG A 91 6.91 -6.43 9.51
N VAL A 92 6.47 -5.41 8.81
CA VAL A 92 5.27 -4.66 9.18
C VAL A 92 4.26 -4.75 8.04
N LYS A 93 2.99 -4.76 8.42
CA LYS A 93 1.88 -4.74 7.49
C LYS A 93 1.10 -3.46 7.72
N LEU A 94 0.88 -2.71 6.64
CA LEU A 94 0.09 -1.48 6.70
C LEU A 94 -1.16 -1.66 5.86
N LEU A 95 -2.30 -1.23 6.41
CA LEU A 95 -3.57 -1.26 5.70
C LEU A 95 -4.00 0.18 5.49
N PHE A 96 -4.10 0.59 4.22
CA PHE A 96 -4.53 1.93 3.84
C PHE A 96 -5.99 1.86 3.39
N SER A 97 -6.84 2.66 4.02
CA SER A 97 -8.26 2.73 3.68
C SER A 97 -8.61 4.13 3.20
N TYR A 98 -9.55 4.19 2.25
CA TYR A 98 -10.00 5.46 1.68
C TYR A 98 -10.64 6.31 2.78
N LYS A 99 -10.32 7.60 2.79
CA LYS A 99 -10.86 8.56 3.74
C LYS A 99 -11.56 9.66 2.96
N SER A 100 -12.88 9.65 2.98
CA SER A 100 -13.69 10.59 2.19
C SER A 100 -13.34 12.03 2.52
N GLY A 101 -13.13 12.83 1.49
CA GLY A 101 -12.77 14.24 1.63
C GLY A 101 -11.28 14.46 1.79
N GLU A 102 -10.52 13.46 2.16
CA GLU A 102 -9.06 13.59 2.37
C GLU A 102 -8.25 12.83 1.33
N SER A 103 -8.68 11.61 0.97
CA SER A 103 -7.92 10.80 -0.01
C SER A 103 -7.82 11.49 -1.37
N GLU A 104 -8.85 12.24 -1.75
CA GLU A 104 -8.85 12.98 -3.02
C GLU A 104 -7.78 14.08 -3.05
N LYS A 105 -7.32 14.51 -1.88
CA LYS A 105 -6.30 15.56 -1.76
C LYS A 105 -4.89 15.03 -1.68
N ALA A 106 -4.72 13.70 -1.67
CA ALA A 106 -3.40 13.10 -1.53
C ALA A 106 -2.53 13.46 -2.72
N ASP A 107 -1.27 13.81 -2.44
CA ASP A 107 -0.29 14.08 -3.48
C ASP A 107 0.37 12.78 -3.92
N LEU A 108 -0.13 12.22 -5.01
CA LEU A 108 0.40 10.97 -5.57
C LEU A 108 1.17 11.20 -6.87
N ALA A 109 1.37 12.46 -7.25
CA ALA A 109 2.02 12.80 -8.51
C ALA A 109 3.53 12.61 -8.46
N ASP A 110 4.14 12.79 -7.29
CA ASP A 110 5.59 12.69 -7.12
C ASP A 110 5.91 11.55 -6.16
N ALA A 111 6.42 10.46 -6.71
CA ALA A 111 6.80 9.28 -5.93
C ALA A 111 8.28 9.31 -5.55
N SER A 112 9.03 10.33 -5.96
CA SER A 112 10.44 10.39 -5.63
C SER A 112 10.63 10.71 -4.15
N CYS A 113 11.63 10.07 -3.57
CA CYS A 113 11.95 10.27 -2.17
C CYS A 113 12.91 11.45 -2.04
N HIS A 114 12.42 12.58 -1.59
CA HIS A 114 13.24 13.76 -1.36
C HIS A 114 13.67 13.78 0.10
N GLY A 115 14.77 13.19 0.35
CA GLY A 115 15.36 13.22 1.68
C GLY A 115 14.59 12.48 2.73
#